data_082d01c8124319ab72d6bd4f023f3dd0
#
_entry.id   082d01c8124319ab72d6bd4f023f3dd0
#
_cell.length_a   1.000
_cell.length_b   1.000
_cell.length_c   1.000
_cell.angle_alpha   90.00
_cell.angle_beta   90.00
_cell.angle_gamma   90.00
#
_symmetry.space_group_name_H-M   'P 1'
#
loop_
_entity.id
_entity.type
_entity.pdbx_description
1 polymer ?
#
loop_
_entity_poly.entity_id
_entity_poly.type
_entity_poly.pdbx_seq_one_letter_code
_entity_poly.pdbx_strand_id
1 'polypeptide(L)'
;MVREFTYEVNSNDDKNPKYVYNRFIIGALDPGTTYYFRVKRCPSEGVADDAGKIDSKWTELCPVTTKAEPEVPADAVLFQDFRYLAYGGNNVYTAFAGGVNDNPTGKALDQIFVPYEKYCNANSAAANLWTTHSAAYRSAVGLDGWVGGNNAAGHTGNNSVYGATGMLKLGTGSAVGWIQTPALEKLTGATDITVSFDACCWWEDPSSSAKSDNPEIKVIVVGPGTIDGQKEAKVQISEKREMKPCTVNVAGATAETHIEFSAVFAKENGLTNRWFLDNVLIVPAK
;
A
#
# COMPACT_ATOMS: atom_id res chain seq x y z
N MET A 1 12.52 -19.28 15.58
CA MET A 1 12.21 -20.03 14.36
C MET A 1 13.22 -19.63 13.30
N VAL A 2 13.89 -20.56 12.65
CA VAL A 2 14.81 -20.27 11.52
C VAL A 2 14.03 -20.54 10.25
N ARG A 3 13.95 -19.55 9.34
CA ARG A 3 13.40 -19.75 8.01
C ARG A 3 14.52 -19.57 7.00
N GLU A 4 14.64 -20.49 6.06
CA GLU A 4 15.60 -20.41 4.97
C GLU A 4 14.85 -20.22 3.66
N PHE A 5 15.29 -19.24 2.89
CA PHE A 5 14.73 -18.93 1.57
C PHE A 5 15.83 -19.08 0.54
N THR A 6 15.54 -19.81 -0.52
CA THR A 6 16.44 -19.92 -1.68
C THR A 6 15.82 -19.13 -2.84
N TYR A 7 16.61 -18.30 -3.46
CA TYR A 7 16.21 -17.51 -4.63
C TYR A 7 17.20 -17.67 -5.77
N GLU A 8 16.68 -17.96 -6.96
CA GLU A 8 17.48 -17.98 -8.17
C GLU A 8 17.59 -16.55 -8.74
N VAL A 9 18.81 -16.08 -8.83
CA VAL A 9 19.11 -14.81 -9.48
C VAL A 9 19.21 -15.06 -10.99
N ASN A 10 18.18 -14.68 -11.74
CA ASN A 10 18.27 -14.69 -13.20
C ASN A 10 19.21 -13.57 -13.66
N SER A 11 20.41 -13.93 -14.08
CA SER A 11 21.46 -13.04 -14.56
C SER A 11 21.25 -12.52 -15.99
N ASN A 12 20.05 -12.60 -16.54
CA ASN A 12 19.77 -12.23 -17.93
C ASN A 12 19.60 -10.74 -18.19
N ASP A 13 20.13 -9.87 -17.34
CA ASP A 13 20.24 -8.45 -17.67
C ASP A 13 21.66 -8.14 -18.16
N ASP A 14 21.92 -8.48 -19.42
CA ASP A 14 23.19 -8.31 -20.12
C ASP A 14 23.66 -6.84 -20.25
N LYS A 15 22.90 -5.88 -19.74
CA LYS A 15 23.18 -4.45 -19.97
C LYS A 15 24.07 -3.80 -18.93
N ASN A 16 24.28 -4.41 -17.76
CA ASN A 16 25.21 -3.86 -16.79
C ASN A 16 25.77 -4.90 -15.80
N PRO A 17 26.82 -5.65 -16.14
CA PRO A 17 27.33 -6.75 -15.33
C PRO A 17 28.02 -6.33 -14.03
N LYS A 18 28.14 -5.04 -13.72
CA LYS A 18 28.95 -4.59 -12.59
C LYS A 18 28.24 -4.52 -11.25
N TYR A 19 26.91 -4.37 -11.21
CA TYR A 19 26.19 -4.28 -9.94
C TYR A 19 24.76 -4.81 -10.09
N VAL A 20 24.53 -6.06 -9.79
CA VAL A 20 23.16 -6.59 -9.63
C VAL A 20 22.73 -6.33 -8.20
N TYR A 21 21.88 -5.33 -8.00
CA TYR A 21 21.23 -5.11 -6.71
C TYR A 21 19.98 -5.98 -6.64
N ASN A 22 20.06 -7.05 -5.85
CA ASN A 22 18.87 -7.84 -5.54
C ASN A 22 18.23 -7.25 -4.28
N ARG A 23 17.03 -6.70 -4.42
CA ARG A 23 16.21 -6.23 -3.31
C ARG A 23 15.07 -7.22 -3.08
N PHE A 24 14.84 -7.54 -1.83
CA PHE A 24 13.82 -8.49 -1.44
C PHE A 24 12.93 -7.88 -0.36
N ILE A 25 11.64 -8.23 -0.41
CA ILE A 25 10.69 -7.90 0.65
C ILE A 25 10.42 -9.18 1.42
N ILE A 26 10.60 -9.14 2.72
CA ILE A 26 10.26 -10.21 3.63
C ILE A 26 9.02 -9.76 4.39
N GLY A 27 7.90 -10.43 4.14
CA GLY A 27 6.63 -10.14 4.80
C GLY A 27 6.38 -11.02 6.02
N ALA A 28 5.21 -10.82 6.62
CA ALA A 28 4.75 -11.59 7.80
C ALA A 28 5.70 -11.56 8.99
N LEU A 29 6.33 -10.42 9.23
CA LEU A 29 7.13 -10.19 10.41
C LEU A 29 6.26 -9.59 11.51
N ASP A 30 6.43 -10.09 12.74
CA ASP A 30 5.71 -9.55 13.90
C ASP A 30 6.18 -8.12 14.20
N PRO A 31 5.29 -7.22 14.59
CA PRO A 31 5.64 -5.85 14.99
C PRO A 31 6.56 -5.83 16.21
N GLY A 32 7.40 -4.79 16.31
CA GLY A 32 8.28 -4.56 17.46
C GLY A 32 9.31 -5.68 17.72
N THR A 33 9.53 -6.56 16.73
CA THR A 33 10.35 -7.76 16.89
C THR A 33 11.69 -7.61 16.19
N THR A 34 12.76 -8.02 16.87
CA THR A 34 14.10 -8.04 16.26
C THR A 34 14.34 -9.36 15.57
N TYR A 35 14.58 -9.28 14.29
CA TYR A 35 14.96 -10.39 13.41
C TYR A 35 16.43 -10.29 13.06
N TYR A 36 17.08 -11.43 12.86
CA TYR A 36 18.48 -11.52 12.47
C TYR A 36 18.58 -12.15 11.09
N PHE A 37 19.15 -11.41 10.16
CA PHE A 37 19.32 -11.83 8.78
C PHE A 37 20.78 -12.16 8.49
N ARG A 38 20.98 -13.16 7.66
CA ARG A 38 22.27 -13.49 7.05
C ARG A 38 22.06 -14.02 5.66
N VAL A 39 23.04 -13.87 4.81
CA VAL A 39 22.97 -14.28 3.40
C VAL A 39 24.17 -15.13 3.06
N LYS A 40 24.00 -16.08 2.17
CA LYS A 40 25.10 -16.77 1.47
C LYS A 40 24.75 -16.84 -0.02
N ARG A 41 25.78 -16.90 -0.85
CA ARG A 41 25.61 -17.25 -2.26
C ARG A 41 25.71 -18.76 -2.38
N CYS A 42 24.74 -19.36 -3.06
CA CYS A 42 24.80 -20.75 -3.50
C CYS A 42 25.03 -20.78 -5.00
N PRO A 43 25.96 -21.58 -5.51
CA PRO A 43 26.09 -21.82 -6.95
C PRO A 43 24.81 -22.45 -7.50
N SER A 44 24.43 -22.07 -8.72
CA SER A 44 23.26 -22.64 -9.39
C SER A 44 23.65 -23.87 -10.19
N GLU A 45 22.89 -24.95 -10.01
CA GLU A 45 23.10 -26.20 -10.76
C GLU A 45 22.83 -25.95 -12.26
N GLY A 46 23.75 -26.39 -13.13
CA GLY A 46 23.62 -26.24 -14.57
C GLY A 46 24.05 -24.87 -15.16
N VAL A 47 24.51 -23.93 -14.33
CA VAL A 47 25.09 -22.65 -14.80
C VAL A 47 26.60 -22.85 -15.00
N ALA A 48 27.07 -22.68 -16.25
CA ALA A 48 28.47 -22.92 -16.61
C ALA A 48 29.47 -22.10 -15.76
N ASP A 49 29.15 -20.87 -15.44
CA ASP A 49 29.99 -20.00 -14.62
C ASP A 49 30.02 -20.39 -13.14
N ASP A 50 29.12 -21.26 -12.69
CA ASP A 50 29.06 -21.78 -11.32
C ASP A 50 29.65 -23.20 -11.21
N ALA A 51 30.08 -23.79 -12.33
CA ALA A 51 30.70 -25.12 -12.35
C ALA A 51 31.95 -25.15 -11.45
N GLY A 52 31.94 -26.07 -10.48
CA GLY A 52 33.05 -26.23 -9.54
C GLY A 52 33.10 -25.19 -8.40
N LYS A 53 32.17 -24.26 -8.33
CA LYS A 53 32.04 -23.34 -7.20
C LYS A 53 31.32 -24.02 -6.03
N ILE A 54 31.62 -23.56 -4.84
CA ILE A 54 30.98 -24.01 -3.59
C ILE A 54 30.20 -22.85 -2.98
N ASP A 55 29.32 -23.14 -2.06
CA ASP A 55 28.61 -22.14 -1.24
C ASP A 55 29.61 -21.15 -0.63
N SER A 56 29.24 -19.87 -0.65
CA SER A 56 29.97 -18.88 0.14
C SER A 56 29.78 -19.13 1.63
N LYS A 57 30.63 -18.56 2.45
CA LYS A 57 30.35 -18.43 3.88
C LYS A 57 29.10 -17.55 4.06
N TRP A 58 28.38 -17.80 5.16
CA TRP A 58 27.34 -16.88 5.61
C TRP A 58 27.93 -15.50 5.96
N THR A 59 27.20 -14.45 5.68
CA THR A 59 27.48 -13.13 6.24
C THR A 59 27.33 -13.15 7.76
N GLU A 60 27.82 -12.14 8.43
CA GLU A 60 27.47 -11.87 9.81
C GLU A 60 25.96 -11.66 9.96
N LEU A 61 25.44 -11.88 11.17
CA LEU A 61 24.05 -11.62 11.49
C LEU A 61 23.77 -10.12 11.48
N CYS A 62 22.80 -9.69 10.70
CA CYS A 62 22.35 -8.30 10.65
C CYS A 62 21.02 -8.21 11.43
N PRO A 63 21.00 -7.52 12.60
CA PRO A 63 19.75 -7.31 13.31
C PRO A 63 18.91 -6.23 12.64
N VAL A 64 17.62 -6.49 12.51
CA VAL A 64 16.61 -5.52 12.05
C VAL A 64 15.40 -5.63 12.97
N THR A 65 15.01 -4.53 13.59
CA THR A 65 13.80 -4.47 14.40
C THR A 65 12.66 -3.88 13.58
N THR A 66 11.55 -4.60 13.50
CA THR A 66 10.33 -4.11 12.88
C THR A 66 9.73 -2.97 13.71
N LYS A 67 8.98 -2.08 13.06
CA LYS A 67 8.23 -1.05 13.78
C LYS A 67 7.27 -1.71 14.77
N ALA A 68 7.10 -1.10 15.94
CA ALA A 68 6.03 -1.47 16.87
C ALA A 68 4.66 -1.26 16.22
N GLU A 69 3.65 -1.92 16.74
CA GLU A 69 2.27 -1.56 16.38
C GLU A 69 2.02 -0.11 16.74
N PRO A 70 1.35 0.66 15.87
CA PRO A 70 0.96 2.01 16.24
C PRO A 70 -0.01 1.98 17.40
N GLU A 71 0.15 2.89 18.33
CA GLU A 71 -0.84 3.11 19.39
C GLU A 71 -2.07 3.76 18.77
N VAL A 72 -3.16 3.00 18.71
CA VAL A 72 -4.45 3.50 18.26
C VAL A 72 -5.17 4.12 19.44
N PRO A 73 -5.60 5.40 19.37
CA PRO A 73 -6.38 6.02 20.44
C PRO A 73 -7.61 5.20 20.80
N ALA A 74 -7.94 5.10 22.08
CA ALA A 74 -9.07 4.30 22.55
C ALA A 74 -10.43 4.82 22.03
N ASP A 75 -10.51 6.11 21.71
CA ASP A 75 -11.67 6.80 21.12
C ASP A 75 -11.65 6.78 19.59
N ALA A 76 -10.74 6.07 18.95
CA ALA A 76 -10.68 5.97 17.51
C ALA A 76 -11.96 5.37 16.91
N VAL A 77 -12.59 6.13 16.05
CA VAL A 77 -13.75 5.71 15.26
C VAL A 77 -13.34 4.74 14.17
N LEU A 78 -12.23 5.06 13.49
CA LEU A 78 -11.62 4.23 12.45
C LEU A 78 -10.10 4.37 12.51
N PHE A 79 -9.40 3.25 12.33
CA PHE A 79 -7.97 3.23 12.07
C PHE A 79 -7.65 2.19 10.99
N GLN A 80 -6.84 2.57 10.01
CA GLN A 80 -6.32 1.67 8.97
C GLN A 80 -4.94 2.12 8.51
N ASP A 81 -3.95 1.30 8.72
CA ASP A 81 -2.56 1.52 8.33
C ASP A 81 -2.12 0.62 7.16
N PHE A 82 -3.04 -0.06 6.55
CA PHE A 82 -2.83 -0.93 5.38
C PHE A 82 -1.69 -1.95 5.52
N ARG A 83 -1.20 -2.22 6.76
CA ARG A 83 -0.03 -3.09 7.04
C ARG A 83 -0.14 -4.48 6.43
N TYR A 84 -1.37 -4.99 6.26
CA TYR A 84 -1.61 -6.31 5.69
C TYR A 84 -1.55 -6.32 4.16
N LEU A 85 -1.49 -5.17 3.51
CA LEU A 85 -1.11 -5.06 2.11
C LEU A 85 0.41 -5.18 1.98
N ALA A 86 0.94 -6.34 2.34
CA ALA A 86 2.39 -6.56 2.42
C ALA A 86 3.08 -6.41 1.05
N TYR A 87 2.32 -6.56 -0.04
CA TYR A 87 2.87 -6.52 -1.40
C TYR A 87 1.92 -5.83 -2.35
N GLY A 88 2.49 -5.02 -3.24
CA GLY A 88 1.85 -4.63 -4.48
C GLY A 88 2.11 -5.70 -5.56
N GLY A 89 1.32 -5.72 -6.62
CA GLY A 89 1.52 -6.62 -7.75
C GLY A 89 0.92 -8.02 -7.59
N ASN A 90 1.45 -8.95 -8.35
CA ASN A 90 0.87 -10.28 -8.56
C ASN A 90 0.95 -11.24 -7.39
N ASN A 91 1.59 -10.87 -6.29
CA ASN A 91 1.89 -11.80 -5.22
C ASN A 91 1.40 -11.25 -3.88
N VAL A 92 0.20 -10.79 -3.87
CA VAL A 92 -0.46 -10.37 -2.65
C VAL A 92 -0.91 -11.58 -1.87
N TYR A 93 -0.66 -11.58 -0.58
CA TYR A 93 -0.85 -12.72 0.27
C TYR A 93 -2.09 -12.68 1.06
N THR A 94 -2.65 -13.85 1.15
CA THR A 94 -3.87 -14.08 1.87
C THR A 94 -3.69 -14.95 3.10
N ALA A 95 -2.53 -15.53 3.28
CA ALA A 95 -2.25 -16.39 4.42
C ALA A 95 -2.21 -15.67 5.78
N PHE A 96 -2.18 -14.35 5.80
CA PHE A 96 -2.30 -13.58 7.04
C PHE A 96 -3.60 -13.82 7.77
N ALA A 97 -4.66 -14.06 7.05
CA ALA A 97 -5.99 -14.08 7.61
C ALA A 97 -6.66 -15.45 7.59
N GLY A 98 -5.90 -16.48 7.76
CA GLY A 98 -6.48 -17.79 8.01
C GLY A 98 -7.07 -18.50 6.79
N GLY A 99 -6.48 -18.36 5.63
CA GLY A 99 -6.72 -19.30 4.55
C GLY A 99 -7.46 -18.79 3.33
N VAL A 100 -7.64 -17.50 3.19
CA VAL A 100 -8.10 -16.94 1.91
C VAL A 100 -6.90 -16.91 0.96
N ASN A 101 -7.01 -17.57 -0.17
CA ASN A 101 -5.92 -17.66 -1.14
C ASN A 101 -6.29 -16.98 -2.46
N ASP A 102 -6.02 -15.69 -2.56
CA ASP A 102 -6.09 -14.94 -3.81
C ASP A 102 -4.71 -14.79 -4.47
N ASN A 103 -3.72 -15.52 -3.98
CA ASN A 103 -2.39 -15.50 -4.56
C ASN A 103 -2.40 -16.20 -5.93
N PRO A 104 -2.24 -15.46 -7.04
CA PRO A 104 -2.30 -16.05 -8.37
C PRO A 104 -1.15 -17.00 -8.68
N THR A 105 -0.11 -17.03 -7.85
CA THR A 105 1.02 -17.96 -8.00
C THR A 105 0.86 -19.24 -7.21
N GLY A 106 -0.15 -19.35 -6.33
CA GLY A 106 -0.38 -20.51 -5.48
C GLY A 106 0.69 -20.74 -4.42
N LYS A 107 1.60 -19.80 -4.20
CA LYS A 107 2.67 -19.95 -3.20
C LYS A 107 2.18 -19.56 -1.81
N ALA A 108 2.54 -20.33 -0.82
CA ALA A 108 2.27 -20.00 0.58
C ALA A 108 3.09 -18.77 1.02
N LEU A 109 2.60 -18.05 2.01
CA LEU A 109 3.18 -16.80 2.49
C LEU A 109 4.63 -16.94 2.96
N ASP A 110 4.91 -18.04 3.63
CA ASP A 110 6.24 -18.35 4.15
C ASP A 110 7.27 -18.68 3.05
N GLN A 111 6.81 -18.86 1.81
CA GLN A 111 7.64 -19.14 0.65
C GLN A 111 7.94 -17.90 -0.18
N ILE A 112 7.57 -16.70 0.30
CA ILE A 112 7.64 -15.53 -0.50
C ILE A 112 8.77 -14.62 -0.14
N PHE A 113 9.60 -14.70 -1.05
CA PHE A 113 10.76 -13.87 -1.20
C PHE A 113 10.71 -13.28 -2.60
N VAL A 114 10.56 -11.97 -2.71
CA VAL A 114 10.27 -11.42 -4.00
C VAL A 114 11.11 -10.20 -4.29
N PRO A 115 11.64 -10.08 -5.53
CA PRO A 115 12.38 -8.90 -5.93
C PRO A 115 11.56 -7.64 -5.79
N TYR A 116 12.14 -6.64 -5.14
CA TYR A 116 11.52 -5.32 -4.89
C TYR A 116 10.95 -4.68 -6.16
N GLU A 117 11.63 -4.81 -7.29
CA GLU A 117 11.21 -4.23 -8.57
C GLU A 117 9.87 -4.76 -9.08
N LYS A 118 9.53 -6.00 -8.76
CA LYS A 118 8.23 -6.58 -9.12
C LYS A 118 7.08 -6.04 -8.29
N TYR A 119 7.35 -5.51 -7.10
CA TYR A 119 6.34 -5.10 -6.12
C TYR A 119 6.14 -3.61 -6.05
N CYS A 120 7.18 -2.87 -6.31
CA CYS A 120 7.07 -1.41 -6.40
C CYS A 120 6.40 -0.95 -7.68
N ASN A 121 6.20 -1.85 -8.65
CA ASN A 121 5.39 -1.55 -9.83
C ASN A 121 3.90 -1.78 -9.52
N ALA A 122 3.34 -0.89 -8.74
CA ALA A 122 1.92 -0.87 -8.39
C ALA A 122 0.98 -0.61 -9.58
N ASN A 123 1.49 -0.53 -10.80
CA ASN A 123 0.68 -0.37 -12.01
C ASN A 123 0.25 -1.67 -12.65
N SER A 124 0.63 -2.82 -12.11
CA SER A 124 0.15 -4.11 -12.57
C SER A 124 -1.36 -4.21 -12.32
N ALA A 125 -2.14 -4.59 -13.33
CA ALA A 125 -3.57 -4.86 -13.19
C ALA A 125 -3.86 -5.89 -12.08
N ALA A 126 -2.94 -6.79 -11.84
CA ALA A 126 -3.03 -7.79 -10.78
C ALA A 126 -2.93 -7.22 -9.35
N ALA A 127 -2.48 -5.98 -9.20
CA ALA A 127 -2.44 -5.29 -7.90
C ALA A 127 -3.73 -4.53 -7.57
N ASN A 128 -4.66 -4.39 -8.53
CA ASN A 128 -5.92 -3.70 -8.29
C ASN A 128 -6.82 -4.51 -7.36
N LEU A 129 -7.13 -3.92 -6.21
CA LEU A 129 -7.79 -4.60 -5.11
C LEU A 129 -9.27 -4.95 -5.38
N TRP A 130 -9.93 -4.25 -6.29
CA TRP A 130 -11.35 -4.46 -6.59
C TRP A 130 -11.61 -5.19 -7.89
N THR A 131 -10.71 -5.11 -8.86
CA THR A 131 -10.89 -5.80 -10.14
C THR A 131 -10.24 -7.19 -10.16
N THR A 132 -9.24 -7.42 -9.32
CA THR A 132 -8.45 -8.66 -9.34
C THR A 132 -8.68 -9.53 -8.11
N HIS A 133 -8.96 -8.92 -6.95
CA HIS A 133 -9.07 -9.65 -5.69
C HIS A 133 -10.51 -9.77 -5.21
N SER A 134 -10.80 -10.88 -4.52
CA SER A 134 -12.12 -11.16 -3.94
C SER A 134 -12.46 -10.24 -2.76
N ALA A 135 -13.74 -10.17 -2.41
CA ALA A 135 -14.18 -9.50 -1.18
C ALA A 135 -13.57 -10.15 0.07
N ALA A 136 -13.45 -11.49 0.07
CA ALA A 136 -12.83 -12.22 1.17
C ALA A 136 -11.36 -11.83 1.37
N TYR A 137 -10.61 -11.64 0.27
CA TYR A 137 -9.25 -11.12 0.36
C TYR A 137 -9.23 -9.70 0.95
N ARG A 138 -10.09 -8.79 0.46
CA ARG A 138 -10.12 -7.42 0.98
C ARG A 138 -10.45 -7.37 2.47
N SER A 139 -11.41 -8.17 2.91
CA SER A 139 -11.73 -8.33 4.34
C SER A 139 -10.52 -8.84 5.14
N ALA A 140 -9.83 -9.85 4.62
CA ALA A 140 -8.67 -10.46 5.24
C ALA A 140 -7.49 -9.50 5.43
N VAL A 141 -7.34 -8.51 4.55
CA VAL A 141 -6.29 -7.46 4.65
C VAL A 141 -6.79 -6.17 5.32
N GLY A 142 -7.93 -6.23 6.01
CA GLY A 142 -8.45 -5.11 6.79
C GLY A 142 -9.24 -4.08 5.98
N LEU A 143 -9.67 -4.41 4.76
CA LEU A 143 -10.47 -3.53 3.90
C LEU A 143 -11.97 -3.90 3.93
N ASP A 144 -12.43 -4.53 5.01
CA ASP A 144 -13.85 -4.82 5.17
C ASP A 144 -14.66 -3.52 5.25
N GLY A 145 -15.76 -3.45 4.48
CA GLY A 145 -16.58 -2.25 4.38
C GLY A 145 -15.99 -1.08 3.57
N TRP A 146 -14.71 -1.14 3.19
CA TRP A 146 -14.15 -0.13 2.29
C TRP A 146 -14.69 -0.29 0.87
N VAL A 147 -14.86 0.84 0.18
CA VAL A 147 -15.37 0.89 -1.20
C VAL A 147 -14.35 1.55 -2.13
N GLY A 148 -14.03 0.88 -3.23
CA GLY A 148 -13.03 1.38 -4.20
C GLY A 148 -13.19 0.74 -5.59
N GLY A 149 -14.31 0.08 -5.85
CA GLY A 149 -14.58 -0.61 -7.13
C GLY A 149 -14.94 0.34 -8.27
N ASN A 150 -14.89 -0.17 -9.49
CA ASN A 150 -15.40 0.53 -10.66
C ASN A 150 -16.91 0.79 -10.51
N ASN A 151 -17.38 1.95 -10.93
CA ASN A 151 -18.79 2.34 -10.88
C ASN A 151 -19.45 2.14 -9.49
N ALA A 152 -18.69 2.37 -8.42
CA ALA A 152 -19.17 2.22 -7.05
C ALA A 152 -19.23 3.57 -6.31
N ALA A 153 -19.95 3.64 -5.21
CA ALA A 153 -20.07 4.83 -4.35
C ALA A 153 -20.46 6.12 -5.10
N GLY A 154 -21.31 6.03 -6.10
CA GLY A 154 -21.78 7.19 -6.88
C GLY A 154 -20.84 7.65 -7.99
N HIS A 155 -19.69 7.03 -8.16
CA HIS A 155 -18.78 7.26 -9.27
C HIS A 155 -19.16 6.48 -10.50
N THR A 156 -18.79 7.01 -11.67
CA THR A 156 -18.89 6.33 -12.96
C THR A 156 -17.49 6.10 -13.53
N GLY A 157 -17.28 4.97 -14.20
CA GLY A 157 -16.03 4.63 -14.87
C GLY A 157 -15.07 3.79 -14.05
N ASN A 158 -13.83 3.74 -14.52
CA ASN A 158 -12.79 2.91 -13.92
C ASN A 158 -12.14 3.59 -12.72
N ASN A 159 -11.95 2.82 -11.67
CA ASN A 159 -11.18 3.23 -10.50
C ASN A 159 -9.87 2.43 -10.42
N SER A 160 -8.84 3.07 -9.94
CA SER A 160 -7.51 2.49 -9.79
C SER A 160 -7.05 2.54 -8.35
N VAL A 161 -7.26 1.44 -7.63
CA VAL A 161 -6.81 1.24 -6.24
C VAL A 161 -5.94 0.00 -6.18
N TYR A 162 -4.67 0.19 -5.87
CA TYR A 162 -3.66 -0.86 -5.85
C TYR A 162 -3.11 -1.06 -4.45
N GLY A 163 -2.88 -2.33 -4.09
CA GLY A 163 -2.03 -2.64 -2.94
C GLY A 163 -0.58 -2.29 -3.26
N ALA A 164 0.04 -1.63 -2.33
CA ALA A 164 1.49 -1.43 -2.30
C ALA A 164 2.00 -1.89 -0.93
N THR A 165 3.31 -2.00 -0.75
CA THR A 165 3.86 -2.52 0.52
C THR A 165 3.45 -1.65 1.70
N GLY A 166 2.46 -2.13 2.48
CA GLY A 166 1.96 -1.43 3.66
C GLY A 166 1.23 -0.12 3.38
N MET A 167 0.72 0.11 2.18
CA MET A 167 -0.01 1.31 1.80
C MET A 167 -0.89 1.09 0.57
N LEU A 168 -1.73 2.04 0.24
CA LEU A 168 -2.46 2.07 -1.03
C LEU A 168 -1.76 2.98 -2.05
N LYS A 169 -1.79 2.58 -3.31
CA LYS A 169 -1.49 3.43 -4.45
C LYS A 169 -2.77 3.69 -5.24
N LEU A 170 -3.10 4.95 -5.45
CA LEU A 170 -4.32 5.39 -6.12
C LEU A 170 -4.02 6.13 -7.43
N GLY A 171 -4.88 5.92 -8.42
CA GLY A 171 -4.79 6.57 -9.72
C GLY A 171 -3.79 5.96 -10.70
N THR A 172 -4.04 6.22 -11.96
CA THR A 172 -3.13 5.95 -13.09
C THR A 172 -3.10 7.16 -14.02
N GLY A 173 -2.36 7.07 -15.12
CA GLY A 173 -2.38 8.12 -16.15
C GLY A 173 -3.72 8.27 -16.90
N SER A 174 -4.67 7.36 -16.68
CA SER A 174 -5.96 7.32 -17.41
C SER A 174 -7.18 7.08 -16.52
N ALA A 175 -6.99 6.81 -15.23
CA ALA A 175 -8.09 6.56 -14.30
C ALA A 175 -7.88 7.34 -13.00
N VAL A 176 -8.94 7.92 -12.49
CA VAL A 176 -8.99 8.52 -11.15
C VAL A 176 -8.80 7.40 -10.13
N GLY A 177 -8.05 7.67 -9.07
CA GLY A 177 -7.93 6.77 -7.93
C GLY A 177 -8.71 7.36 -6.77
N TRP A 178 -9.68 6.62 -6.26
CA TRP A 178 -10.44 7.00 -5.07
C TRP A 178 -10.71 5.78 -4.19
N ILE A 179 -10.89 6.01 -2.90
CA ILE A 179 -11.30 5.01 -1.92
C ILE A 179 -12.16 5.67 -0.85
N GLN A 180 -13.20 4.97 -0.41
CA GLN A 180 -14.12 5.43 0.62
C GLN A 180 -14.06 4.50 1.82
N THR A 181 -14.07 5.07 3.02
CA THR A 181 -14.10 4.32 4.29
C THR A 181 -15.41 3.56 4.47
N PRO A 182 -15.46 2.57 5.35
CA PRO A 182 -16.71 2.11 5.94
C PRO A 182 -17.51 3.27 6.57
N ALA A 183 -18.78 3.03 6.85
CA ALA A 183 -19.56 3.93 7.67
C ALA A 183 -18.93 4.07 9.08
N LEU A 184 -19.02 5.26 9.67
CA LEU A 184 -18.43 5.56 10.97
C LEU A 184 -19.34 5.09 12.12
N GLU A 185 -19.71 3.83 12.12
CA GLU A 185 -20.74 3.22 12.98
C GLU A 185 -20.51 3.39 14.49
N LYS A 186 -19.29 3.71 14.92
CA LYS A 186 -18.98 3.99 16.32
C LYS A 186 -19.47 5.36 16.81
N LEU A 187 -19.90 6.24 15.92
CA LEU A 187 -20.46 7.54 16.28
C LEU A 187 -21.92 7.36 16.75
N THR A 188 -22.25 7.87 17.93
CA THR A 188 -23.59 7.73 18.53
C THR A 188 -24.52 8.90 18.23
N GLY A 189 -24.06 9.88 17.47
CA GLY A 189 -24.81 11.08 17.07
C GLY A 189 -23.96 12.00 16.24
N ALA A 190 -24.47 13.21 15.97
CA ALA A 190 -23.69 14.22 15.26
C ALA A 190 -22.46 14.62 16.09
N THR A 191 -21.28 14.38 15.56
CA THR A 191 -19.99 14.53 16.23
C THR A 191 -19.01 15.20 15.29
N ASP A 192 -18.28 16.17 15.78
CA ASP A 192 -17.15 16.74 15.05
C ASP A 192 -15.98 15.74 15.14
N ILE A 193 -15.34 15.46 14.03
CA ILE A 193 -14.25 14.49 13.94
C ILE A 193 -13.00 15.09 13.28
N THR A 194 -11.87 14.57 13.62
CA THR A 194 -10.60 14.82 12.94
C THR A 194 -10.22 13.58 12.14
N VAL A 195 -10.00 13.78 10.85
CA VAL A 195 -9.52 12.78 9.89
C VAL A 195 -8.04 13.05 9.64
N SER A 196 -7.18 12.15 10.06
CA SER A 196 -5.73 12.22 9.84
C SER A 196 -5.30 11.08 8.92
N PHE A 197 -4.33 11.32 8.06
CA PHE A 197 -3.78 10.33 7.14
C PHE A 197 -2.40 10.76 6.64
N ASP A 198 -1.63 9.81 6.13
CA ASP A 198 -0.36 10.08 5.48
C ASP A 198 -0.51 9.93 3.96
N ALA A 199 0.04 10.90 3.20
CA ALA A 199 -0.05 10.86 1.75
C ALA A 199 1.16 11.49 1.06
N CYS A 200 1.48 10.99 -0.14
CA CYS A 200 2.49 11.57 -1.02
C CYS A 200 2.20 11.24 -2.49
N CYS A 201 2.77 12.02 -3.40
CA CYS A 201 2.73 11.73 -4.83
C CYS A 201 3.43 10.41 -5.18
N TRP A 202 2.91 9.73 -6.21
CA TRP A 202 3.61 8.64 -6.85
C TRP A 202 4.57 9.21 -7.91
N TRP A 203 5.85 9.14 -7.63
CA TRP A 203 6.88 9.64 -8.52
C TRP A 203 7.82 8.52 -8.91
N GLU A 204 8.06 8.35 -10.20
CA GLU A 204 8.77 7.17 -10.70
C GLU A 204 10.28 7.25 -10.55
N ASP A 205 10.89 8.39 -10.80
CA ASP A 205 12.34 8.49 -10.85
C ASP A 205 12.84 9.86 -10.35
N PRO A 206 13.57 9.91 -9.22
CA PRO A 206 14.14 11.15 -8.72
C PRO A 206 15.19 11.77 -9.66
N SER A 207 15.75 10.99 -10.56
CA SER A 207 16.75 11.46 -11.54
C SER A 207 16.15 11.94 -12.86
N SER A 208 14.87 11.65 -13.11
CA SER A 208 14.18 12.08 -14.31
C SER A 208 13.71 13.52 -14.19
N SER A 209 13.78 14.26 -15.28
CA SER A 209 13.14 15.58 -15.40
C SER A 209 11.62 15.49 -15.54
N ALA A 210 11.03 14.29 -15.32
CA ALA A 210 9.60 14.09 -15.33
C ALA A 210 8.97 14.89 -14.19
N LYS A 211 7.92 15.61 -14.50
CA LYS A 211 7.15 16.37 -13.51
C LYS A 211 6.53 15.39 -12.52
N SER A 212 6.58 15.72 -11.24
CA SER A 212 5.84 15.01 -10.20
C SER A 212 4.35 14.97 -10.54
N ASP A 213 3.64 13.99 -9.98
CA ASP A 213 2.19 14.00 -10.03
C ASP A 213 1.63 15.26 -9.35
N ASN A 214 0.36 15.58 -9.60
CA ASN A 214 -0.32 16.66 -8.91
C ASN A 214 -0.33 16.41 -7.39
N PRO A 215 0.18 17.34 -6.57
CA PRO A 215 0.27 17.16 -5.12
C PRO A 215 -1.03 17.54 -4.39
N GLU A 216 -2.16 17.59 -5.06
CA GLU A 216 -3.46 17.91 -4.49
C GLU A 216 -4.41 16.73 -4.65
N ILE A 217 -5.06 16.34 -3.56
CA ILE A 217 -6.14 15.36 -3.53
C ILE A 217 -7.39 15.99 -2.94
N LYS A 218 -8.52 15.28 -3.04
CA LYS A 218 -9.77 15.63 -2.39
C LYS A 218 -10.04 14.72 -1.21
N VAL A 219 -10.52 15.30 -0.12
CA VAL A 219 -11.21 14.59 0.95
C VAL A 219 -12.68 14.98 0.89
N ILE A 220 -13.56 13.99 0.78
CA ILE A 220 -15.00 14.19 0.53
C ILE A 220 -15.79 13.54 1.67
N VAL A 221 -16.79 14.27 2.18
CA VAL A 221 -17.75 13.75 3.16
C VAL A 221 -18.96 13.21 2.42
N VAL A 222 -19.13 11.89 2.46
CA VAL A 222 -20.29 11.18 1.91
C VAL A 222 -21.25 10.88 3.06
N GLY A 223 -22.51 11.33 2.94
CA GLY A 223 -23.50 11.29 4.03
C GLY A 223 -23.49 12.57 4.87
N PRO A 224 -23.88 12.50 6.16
CA PRO A 224 -23.92 13.64 7.07
C PRO A 224 -22.53 14.22 7.38
N GLY A 225 -22.47 15.52 7.70
CA GLY A 225 -21.24 16.22 8.02
C GLY A 225 -20.73 17.11 6.89
N THR A 226 -19.81 18.02 7.23
CA THR A 226 -19.20 18.99 6.29
C THR A 226 -17.77 19.33 6.71
N ILE A 227 -16.98 19.77 5.74
CA ILE A 227 -15.65 20.37 5.92
C ILE A 227 -15.81 21.86 5.59
N ASP A 228 -15.67 22.74 6.59
CA ASP A 228 -15.89 24.19 6.43
C ASP A 228 -17.21 24.53 5.73
N GLY A 229 -18.29 23.80 6.04
CA GLY A 229 -19.61 23.96 5.44
C GLY A 229 -19.77 23.36 4.04
N GLN A 230 -18.74 22.73 3.49
CA GLN A 230 -18.73 22.08 2.17
C GLN A 230 -18.67 20.55 2.30
N LYS A 231 -18.97 19.84 1.23
CA LYS A 231 -18.85 18.38 1.19
C LYS A 231 -17.45 17.87 0.84
N GLU A 232 -16.60 18.71 0.31
CA GLU A 232 -15.23 18.37 -0.05
C GLU A 232 -14.23 19.45 0.32
N ALA A 233 -13.00 19.04 0.56
CA ALA A 233 -11.84 19.91 0.67
C ALA A 233 -10.69 19.38 -0.18
N LYS A 234 -9.90 20.30 -0.73
CA LYS A 234 -8.64 19.98 -1.37
C LYS A 234 -7.52 19.99 -0.34
N VAL A 235 -6.68 18.98 -0.38
CA VAL A 235 -5.57 18.79 0.55
C VAL A 235 -4.27 18.68 -0.22
N GLN A 236 -3.28 19.48 0.19
CA GLN A 236 -1.92 19.40 -0.34
C GLN A 236 -1.16 18.26 0.32
N ILE A 237 -0.72 17.29 -0.49
CA ILE A 237 0.12 16.17 -0.07
C ILE A 237 1.58 16.44 -0.42
N SER A 238 2.48 15.54 -0.04
CA SER A 238 3.89 15.68 -0.42
C SER A 238 4.10 15.49 -1.92
N GLU A 239 4.84 16.39 -2.54
CA GLU A 239 5.28 16.28 -3.94
C GLU A 239 6.33 15.19 -4.14
N LYS A 240 6.94 14.72 -3.05
CA LYS A 240 7.98 13.68 -3.03
C LYS A 240 7.38 12.34 -2.61
N ARG A 241 8.12 11.26 -2.81
CA ARG A 241 7.81 9.93 -2.24
C ARG A 241 8.11 9.85 -0.75
N GLU A 242 7.76 10.84 -0.01
CA GLU A 242 7.88 10.88 1.44
C GLU A 242 6.49 11.12 2.01
N MET A 243 5.95 10.18 2.76
CA MET A 243 4.66 10.33 3.40
C MET A 243 4.63 11.58 4.27
N LYS A 244 3.61 12.40 4.07
CA LYS A 244 3.36 13.63 4.84
C LYS A 244 2.05 13.48 5.59
N PRO A 245 2.03 13.76 6.90
CA PRO A 245 0.79 13.80 7.63
C PRO A 245 -0.12 14.93 7.14
N CYS A 246 -1.38 14.58 6.92
CA CYS A 246 -2.45 15.47 6.50
C CYS A 246 -3.60 15.36 7.49
N THR A 247 -4.33 16.44 7.68
CA THR A 247 -5.47 16.49 8.62
C THR A 247 -6.60 17.31 8.04
N VAL A 248 -7.84 16.84 8.22
CA VAL A 248 -9.07 17.51 7.85
C VAL A 248 -10.06 17.38 9.02
N ASN A 249 -10.74 18.47 9.37
CA ASN A 249 -11.81 18.46 10.36
C ASN A 249 -13.17 18.38 9.67
N VAL A 250 -14.03 17.51 10.16
CA VAL A 250 -15.40 17.33 9.67
C VAL A 250 -16.37 17.63 10.81
N ALA A 251 -17.24 18.59 10.58
CA ALA A 251 -18.27 18.95 11.54
C ALA A 251 -19.54 18.12 11.32
N GLY A 252 -20.17 17.66 12.40
CA GLY A 252 -21.47 17.00 12.38
C GLY A 252 -21.51 15.64 11.67
N ALA A 253 -20.43 14.87 11.70
CA ALA A 253 -20.41 13.49 11.22
C ALA A 253 -21.30 12.60 12.08
N THR A 254 -21.88 11.55 11.49
CA THR A 254 -22.72 10.55 12.18
C THR A 254 -22.28 9.14 11.82
N ALA A 255 -22.96 8.13 12.38
CA ALA A 255 -22.73 6.72 12.03
C ALA A 255 -22.90 6.41 10.54
N GLU A 256 -23.64 7.22 9.79
CA GLU A 256 -23.87 7.07 8.35
C GLU A 256 -22.83 7.82 7.50
N THR A 257 -21.89 8.51 8.12
CA THR A 257 -20.85 9.26 7.42
C THR A 257 -19.77 8.32 6.91
N HIS A 258 -19.31 8.58 5.68
CA HIS A 258 -18.11 8.00 5.11
C HIS A 258 -17.15 9.12 4.71
N ILE A 259 -15.87 8.81 4.72
CA ILE A 259 -14.83 9.70 4.21
C ILE A 259 -14.26 9.09 2.93
N GLU A 260 -14.26 9.85 1.86
CA GLU A 260 -13.66 9.46 0.60
C GLU A 260 -12.38 10.25 0.35
N PHE A 261 -11.34 9.56 -0.06
CA PHE A 261 -10.08 10.11 -0.52
C PHE A 261 -10.00 9.92 -2.03
N SER A 262 -9.87 10.99 -2.78
CA SER A 262 -9.96 10.95 -4.24
C SER A 262 -8.90 11.81 -4.92
N ALA A 263 -8.41 11.35 -6.06
CA ALA A 263 -7.67 12.20 -6.98
C ALA A 263 -8.57 13.36 -7.48
N VAL A 264 -7.96 14.50 -7.77
CA VAL A 264 -8.69 15.67 -8.35
C VAL A 264 -9.08 15.39 -9.81
N PHE A 265 -8.18 14.71 -10.54
CA PHE A 265 -8.37 14.33 -11.95
C PHE A 265 -7.53 13.07 -12.26
N ALA A 266 -7.74 12.43 -13.40
CA ALA A 266 -6.86 11.36 -13.86
C ALA A 266 -5.61 11.93 -14.57
N LYS A 267 -5.83 12.83 -15.52
CA LYS A 267 -4.78 13.53 -16.26
C LYS A 267 -5.30 14.89 -16.72
N GLU A 268 -4.54 15.93 -16.42
CA GLU A 268 -4.86 17.31 -16.81
C GLU A 268 -3.56 18.08 -17.07
N ASN A 269 -3.50 18.87 -18.15
CA ASN A 269 -2.36 19.73 -18.51
C ASN A 269 -1.00 19.01 -18.51
N GLY A 270 -0.98 17.72 -18.87
CA GLY A 270 0.22 16.89 -18.89
C GLY A 270 0.64 16.33 -17.52
N LEU A 271 -0.05 16.68 -16.45
CA LEU A 271 0.12 16.07 -15.12
C LEU A 271 -0.83 14.90 -14.94
N THR A 272 -0.40 13.92 -14.18
CA THR A 272 -1.25 12.86 -13.63
C THR A 272 -1.49 13.11 -12.15
N ASN A 273 -2.45 12.41 -11.56
CA ASN A 273 -2.75 12.53 -10.15
C ASN A 273 -2.74 11.13 -9.52
N ARG A 274 -1.53 10.58 -9.44
CA ARG A 274 -1.23 9.30 -8.81
C ARG A 274 -0.59 9.55 -7.46
N TRP A 275 -1.01 8.81 -6.45
CA TRP A 275 -0.59 9.11 -5.09
C TRP A 275 -0.67 7.87 -4.19
N PHE A 276 -0.07 7.96 -3.01
CA PHE A 276 -0.11 6.96 -1.97
C PHE A 276 -0.91 7.45 -0.77
N LEU A 277 -1.60 6.52 -0.11
CA LEU A 277 -2.37 6.73 1.11
C LEU A 277 -1.96 5.69 2.16
N ASP A 278 -1.76 6.16 3.39
CA ASP A 278 -1.45 5.33 4.55
C ASP A 278 -2.01 5.97 5.85
N ASN A 279 -2.01 5.20 6.94
CA ASN A 279 -2.29 5.67 8.30
C ASN A 279 -3.57 6.49 8.46
N VAL A 280 -4.69 6.01 7.90
CA VAL A 280 -5.98 6.68 8.06
C VAL A 280 -6.48 6.50 9.48
N LEU A 281 -6.60 7.59 10.23
CA LEU A 281 -7.13 7.64 11.60
C LEU A 281 -8.25 8.66 11.69
N ILE A 282 -9.39 8.25 12.23
CA ILE A 282 -10.54 9.13 12.50
C ILE A 282 -10.84 9.07 13.99
N VAL A 283 -10.84 10.22 14.64
CA VAL A 283 -11.14 10.40 16.07
C VAL A 283 -12.17 11.50 16.26
N PRO A 284 -12.95 11.51 17.36
CA PRO A 284 -13.72 12.67 17.76
C PRO A 284 -12.80 13.89 17.93
N ALA A 285 -13.22 15.05 17.46
CA ALA A 285 -12.47 16.28 17.66
C ALA A 285 -12.48 16.65 19.16
N LYS A 286 -11.36 17.12 19.65
CA LYS A 286 -11.20 17.53 21.06
C LYS A 286 -11.45 19.02 21.22
#